data_c8accfb9f0380e820862642857998e5e
#
_entry.id   c8accfb9f0380e820862642857998e5e
#
_cell.length_a   1.000
_cell.length_b   1.000
_cell.length_c   1.000
_cell.angle_alpha   90.00
_cell.angle_beta   90.00
_cell.angle_gamma   90.00
#
_symmetry.space_group_name_H-M   'P 1'
#
loop_
_entity.id
_entity.type
_entity.pdbx_description
1 polymer ?
#
loop_
_entity_poly.entity_id
_entity_poly.type
_entity_poly.pdbx_seq_one_letter_code
_entity_poly.pdbx_strand_id
1 'polypeptide(L)'
;MLRRIIFTVFVAIPALMLLTGCGGGVAGEGTNSYTQTSGTPIVRSDSFNDKGWNLIAQGQYDSAVSAFNQVLSDSPNADEISEANNGLGWARSHLGSLADGIPWFEKAISTSNDAKVGLAAAYIQKGSKTDLENVIDLIYKKIGGENPHFHYVPRRATGVTDAECHALLAFAMAGVGRNDDATAQIEYAKELNPGYASTTIDQLGKMVDFMIR
;
A
#
# COMPACT_ATOMS: atom_id res chain seq x y z
N MET A 1 11.20 -5.70 -22.50
CA MET A 1 11.59 -4.33 -22.10
C MET A 1 10.67 -3.77 -21.01
N LEU A 2 9.36 -3.89 -21.14
CA LEU A 2 8.34 -3.38 -20.18
C LEU A 2 8.58 -3.84 -18.72
N ARG A 3 8.90 -5.13 -18.48
CA ARG A 3 9.17 -5.68 -17.14
C ARG A 3 10.30 -4.98 -16.37
N ARG A 4 11.33 -4.46 -17.05
CA ARG A 4 12.46 -3.76 -16.41
C ARG A 4 12.12 -2.31 -16.04
N ILE A 5 11.23 -1.68 -16.79
CA ILE A 5 10.81 -0.29 -16.56
C ILE A 5 9.90 -0.22 -15.35
N ILE A 6 8.95 -1.16 -15.23
CA ILE A 6 8.02 -1.24 -14.07
C ILE A 6 8.80 -1.46 -12.76
N PHE A 7 9.87 -2.27 -12.79
CA PHE A 7 10.70 -2.50 -11.61
C PHE A 7 11.39 -1.21 -11.12
N THR A 8 11.81 -0.35 -12.05
CA THR A 8 12.46 0.92 -11.69
C THR A 8 11.48 1.95 -11.13
N VAL A 9 10.22 1.93 -11.56
CA VAL A 9 9.17 2.85 -11.09
C VAL A 9 8.77 2.57 -9.64
N PHE A 10 8.69 1.30 -9.24
CA PHE A 10 8.26 0.93 -7.89
C PHE A 10 9.40 0.81 -6.86
N VAL A 11 10.64 0.57 -7.31
CA VAL A 11 11.82 0.55 -6.41
C VAL A 11 12.33 1.96 -6.10
N ALA A 12 11.97 2.95 -6.92
CA ALA A 12 12.33 4.35 -6.72
C ALA A 12 11.25 5.15 -5.96
N ILE A 13 10.55 4.55 -4.98
CA ILE A 13 9.91 5.36 -3.94
C ILE A 13 11.06 5.78 -3.02
N PRO A 14 11.60 7.01 -3.15
CA PRO A 14 12.72 7.41 -2.34
C PRO A 14 12.28 7.48 -0.89
N ALA A 15 13.00 6.82 -0.04
CA ALA A 15 13.15 7.21 1.36
C ALA A 15 13.80 8.61 1.40
N LEU A 16 13.08 9.64 0.93
CA LEU A 16 13.49 11.03 1.01
C LEU A 16 12.42 11.83 1.75
N MET A 17 12.35 11.59 3.05
CA MET A 17 11.99 12.63 4.01
C MET A 17 13.05 12.63 5.09
N LEU A 18 14.16 13.26 4.77
CA LEU A 18 15.11 13.73 5.77
C LEU A 18 14.71 15.13 6.24
N LEU A 19 14.45 15.18 7.54
CA LEU A 19 14.87 16.28 8.43
C LEU A 19 14.44 17.71 8.07
N THR A 20 13.36 18.14 8.68
CA THR A 20 13.33 19.40 9.44
C THR A 20 12.22 19.25 10.47
N GLY A 21 12.53 19.30 11.67
CA GLY A 21 12.63 20.39 12.57
C GLY A 21 12.11 20.05 13.92
N CYS A 22 12.94 20.22 14.89
CA CYS A 22 12.71 20.48 16.29
C CYS A 22 11.33 21.01 16.70
N GLY A 23 10.85 20.55 17.84
CA GLY A 23 10.18 21.47 18.73
C GLY A 23 9.11 20.87 19.62
N GLY A 24 9.44 20.77 20.91
CA GLY A 24 8.50 21.08 21.95
C GLY A 24 7.67 19.92 22.50
N GLY A 25 8.14 19.42 23.66
CA GLY A 25 7.36 18.57 24.53
C GLY A 25 6.13 19.24 25.10
N VAL A 26 5.17 18.41 25.50
CA VAL A 26 4.43 18.62 26.75
C VAL A 26 4.12 17.23 27.32
N ALA A 27 4.61 17.00 28.51
CA ALA A 27 4.20 15.90 29.37
C ALA A 27 2.72 16.08 29.73
N GLY A 28 1.92 15.06 29.47
CA GLY A 28 0.59 14.90 30.01
C GLY A 28 0.55 13.57 30.76
N GLU A 29 0.84 13.61 32.05
CA GLU A 29 0.57 12.52 32.98
C GLU A 29 -0.93 12.28 33.08
N GLY A 30 -1.41 11.23 32.43
CA GLY A 30 -2.70 10.63 32.68
C GLY A 30 -2.50 9.37 33.52
N THR A 31 -2.51 9.52 34.84
CA THR A 31 -2.54 8.39 35.77
C THR A 31 -3.89 7.68 35.68
N ASN A 32 -3.95 6.59 34.93
CA ASN A 32 -4.99 5.59 35.08
C ASN A 32 -4.46 4.44 35.91
N SER A 33 -4.79 4.48 37.21
CA SER A 33 -4.56 3.37 38.13
C SER A 33 -5.48 2.20 37.79
N TYR A 34 -4.94 1.17 37.13
CA TYR A 34 -5.57 -0.14 37.11
C TYR A 34 -4.89 -1.03 38.13
N THR A 35 -5.69 -1.56 39.05
CA THR A 35 -5.29 -2.56 40.06
C THR A 35 -4.64 -3.75 39.38
N GLN A 36 -3.36 -4.00 39.67
CA GLN A 36 -2.63 -5.19 39.29
C GLN A 36 -3.23 -6.43 39.96
N THR A 37 -3.93 -7.23 39.15
CA THR A 37 -4.00 -8.67 39.44
C THR A 37 -2.79 -9.31 38.75
N SER A 38 -2.07 -10.14 39.50
CA SER A 38 -0.85 -10.84 39.11
C SER A 38 -1.05 -11.78 37.91
N GLY A 39 -0.97 -11.18 36.71
CA GLY A 39 -0.91 -11.86 35.41
C GLY A 39 0.20 -11.19 34.61
N THR A 40 0.99 -11.97 33.87
CA THR A 40 1.90 -11.45 32.86
C THR A 40 1.21 -10.35 32.07
N PRO A 41 1.84 -9.18 31.83
CA PRO A 41 1.23 -8.13 31.01
C PRO A 41 0.89 -8.75 29.66
N ILE A 42 -0.41 -8.76 29.30
CA ILE A 42 -0.82 -9.08 27.93
C ILE A 42 -0.36 -7.87 27.10
N VAL A 43 0.81 -8.02 26.47
CA VAL A 43 1.25 -7.04 25.47
C VAL A 43 0.25 -7.14 24.34
N ARG A 44 -0.52 -6.07 24.11
CA ARG A 44 -1.52 -6.05 23.07
C ARG A 44 -0.86 -6.26 21.71
N SER A 45 -1.43 -7.11 20.90
CA SER A 45 -0.97 -7.40 19.54
C SER A 45 -1.09 -6.17 18.62
N ASP A 46 -2.01 -5.23 18.91
CA ASP A 46 -2.08 -3.93 18.26
C ASP A 46 -0.77 -3.13 18.39
N SER A 47 -0.06 -3.27 19.52
CA SER A 47 1.25 -2.65 19.71
C SER A 47 2.33 -3.23 18.78
N PHE A 48 2.24 -4.50 18.40
CA PHE A 48 3.15 -5.11 17.44
C PHE A 48 2.82 -4.72 16.00
N ASN A 49 1.55 -4.53 15.64
CA ASN A 49 1.17 -3.96 14.36
C ASN A 49 1.72 -2.54 14.20
N ASP A 50 1.51 -1.67 15.17
CA ASP A 50 2.03 -0.31 15.12
C ASP A 50 3.56 -0.28 15.10
N LYS A 51 4.22 -1.16 15.87
CA LYS A 51 5.67 -1.34 15.81
C LYS A 51 6.12 -1.75 14.40
N GLY A 52 5.43 -2.72 13.78
CA GLY A 52 5.73 -3.19 12.44
C GLY A 52 5.63 -2.08 11.40
N TRP A 53 4.56 -1.28 11.44
CA TRP A 53 4.39 -0.15 10.54
C TRP A 53 5.42 0.97 10.76
N ASN A 54 5.79 1.26 12.00
CA ASN A 54 6.87 2.19 12.31
C ASN A 54 8.22 1.71 11.76
N LEU A 55 8.48 0.41 11.81
CA LEU A 55 9.69 -0.19 11.24
C LEU A 55 9.68 -0.13 9.71
N ILE A 56 8.53 -0.32 9.05
CA ILE A 56 8.40 -0.08 7.59
C ILE A 56 8.75 1.37 7.26
N ALA A 57 8.19 2.34 8.00
CA ALA A 57 8.46 3.77 7.78
C ALA A 57 9.95 4.12 7.96
N GLN A 58 10.68 3.35 8.75
CA GLN A 58 12.14 3.48 8.96
C GLN A 58 12.99 2.67 7.96
N GLY A 59 12.37 1.93 7.03
CA GLY A 59 13.06 1.05 6.11
C GLY A 59 13.62 -0.24 6.74
N GLN A 60 13.21 -0.57 7.96
CA GLN A 60 13.67 -1.74 8.71
C GLN A 60 12.76 -2.96 8.44
N TYR A 61 12.72 -3.40 7.19
CA TYR A 61 11.73 -4.37 6.73
C TYR A 61 11.84 -5.75 7.37
N ASP A 62 13.04 -6.29 7.63
CA ASP A 62 13.22 -7.56 8.32
C ASP A 62 12.70 -7.52 9.77
N SER A 63 12.93 -6.39 10.44
CA SER A 63 12.41 -6.16 11.79
C SER A 63 10.88 -6.02 11.79
N ALA A 64 10.33 -5.36 10.74
CA ALA A 64 8.89 -5.25 10.55
C ALA A 64 8.24 -6.62 10.34
N VAL A 65 8.84 -7.49 9.51
CA VAL A 65 8.40 -8.88 9.32
C VAL A 65 8.35 -9.63 10.65
N SER A 66 9.38 -9.45 11.49
CA SER A 66 9.41 -10.10 12.80
C SER A 66 8.29 -9.61 13.72
N ALA A 67 8.02 -8.29 13.73
CA ALA A 67 6.95 -7.70 14.53
C ALA A 67 5.56 -8.19 14.09
N PHE A 68 5.28 -8.23 12.77
CA PHE A 68 3.99 -8.74 12.27
C PHE A 68 3.82 -10.25 12.50
N ASN A 69 4.89 -11.05 12.39
CA ASN A 69 4.82 -12.47 12.71
C ASN A 69 4.48 -12.70 14.18
N GLN A 70 4.91 -11.82 15.09
CA GLN A 70 4.51 -11.90 16.50
C GLN A 70 2.99 -11.71 16.66
N VAL A 71 2.36 -10.80 15.89
CA VAL A 71 0.90 -10.66 15.88
C VAL A 71 0.23 -11.95 15.40
N LEU A 72 0.73 -12.57 14.33
CA LEU A 72 0.14 -13.81 13.80
C LEU A 72 0.24 -14.98 14.78
N SER A 73 1.27 -14.98 15.66
CA SER A 73 1.46 -16.00 16.70
C SER A 73 0.55 -15.78 17.91
N ASP A 74 0.39 -14.53 18.34
CA ASP A 74 -0.14 -14.21 19.66
C ASP A 74 -1.58 -13.71 19.64
N SER A 75 -2.04 -13.13 18.52
CA SER A 75 -3.37 -12.52 18.46
C SER A 75 -4.45 -13.53 18.05
N PRO A 76 -5.55 -13.62 18.83
CA PRO A 76 -6.77 -14.29 18.39
C PRO A 76 -7.69 -13.38 17.57
N ASN A 77 -7.35 -12.09 17.40
CA ASN A 77 -8.21 -11.09 16.76
C ASN A 77 -8.02 -11.10 15.24
N ALA A 78 -9.10 -11.36 14.49
CA ALA A 78 -9.06 -11.45 13.03
C ALA A 78 -8.66 -10.13 12.36
N ASP A 79 -9.04 -8.97 12.92
CA ASP A 79 -8.69 -7.67 12.36
C ASP A 79 -7.19 -7.38 12.55
N GLU A 80 -6.62 -7.71 13.70
CA GLU A 80 -5.19 -7.58 13.97
C GLU A 80 -4.37 -8.52 13.07
N ILE A 81 -4.84 -9.76 12.88
CA ILE A 81 -4.23 -10.73 11.96
C ILE A 81 -4.27 -10.21 10.51
N SER A 82 -5.40 -9.64 10.10
CA SER A 82 -5.52 -9.03 8.77
C SER A 82 -4.58 -7.86 8.58
N GLU A 83 -4.47 -6.99 9.58
CA GLU A 83 -3.55 -5.86 9.58
C GLU A 83 -2.07 -6.31 9.52
N ALA A 84 -1.72 -7.36 10.28
CA ALA A 84 -0.38 -7.96 10.24
C ALA A 84 -0.08 -8.57 8.86
N ASN A 85 -1.04 -9.25 8.24
CA ASN A 85 -0.90 -9.76 6.89
C ASN A 85 -0.70 -8.63 5.86
N ASN A 86 -1.45 -7.52 5.97
CA ASN A 86 -1.23 -6.33 5.16
C ASN A 86 0.21 -5.82 5.32
N GLY A 87 0.67 -5.63 6.56
CA GLY A 87 2.04 -5.19 6.86
C GLY A 87 3.12 -6.15 6.34
N LEU A 88 2.91 -7.46 6.46
CA LEU A 88 3.80 -8.48 5.89
C LEU A 88 3.87 -8.38 4.37
N GLY A 89 2.75 -8.12 3.70
CA GLY A 89 2.69 -7.91 2.27
C GLY A 89 3.62 -6.77 1.85
N TRP A 90 3.51 -5.62 2.49
CA TRP A 90 4.36 -4.46 2.20
C TRP A 90 5.83 -4.70 2.57
N ALA A 91 6.12 -5.23 3.76
CA ALA A 91 7.50 -5.49 4.19
C ALA A 91 8.22 -6.48 3.26
N ARG A 92 7.54 -7.57 2.87
CA ARG A 92 8.09 -8.56 1.92
C ARG A 92 8.28 -8.00 0.53
N SER A 93 7.37 -7.14 0.07
CA SER A 93 7.51 -6.43 -1.20
C SER A 93 8.76 -5.54 -1.24
N HIS A 94 9.10 -4.90 -0.14
CA HIS A 94 10.31 -4.08 -0.03
C HIS A 94 11.61 -4.89 0.08
N LEU A 95 11.56 -6.08 0.68
CA LEU A 95 12.74 -6.96 0.82
C LEU A 95 13.11 -7.66 -0.48
N GLY A 96 12.16 -7.90 -1.36
CA GLY A 96 12.37 -8.64 -2.59
C GLY A 96 11.70 -7.98 -3.79
N SER A 97 10.52 -8.44 -4.14
CA SER A 97 9.69 -7.91 -5.23
C SER A 97 8.26 -7.74 -4.77
N LEU A 98 7.46 -6.94 -5.49
CA LEU A 98 6.02 -6.82 -5.19
C LEU A 98 5.32 -8.19 -5.19
N ALA A 99 5.77 -9.12 -6.01
CA ALA A 99 5.21 -10.47 -6.07
C ALA A 99 5.42 -11.26 -4.76
N ASP A 100 6.46 -10.97 -3.98
CA ASP A 100 6.72 -11.64 -2.70
C ASP A 100 5.70 -11.23 -1.62
N GLY A 101 5.01 -10.12 -1.82
CA GLY A 101 3.91 -9.65 -0.97
C GLY A 101 2.57 -10.35 -1.23
N ILE A 102 2.37 -10.94 -2.44
CA ILE A 102 1.08 -11.49 -2.87
C ILE A 102 0.42 -12.40 -1.84
N PRO A 103 1.09 -13.44 -1.31
CA PRO A 103 0.45 -14.40 -0.39
C PRO A 103 -0.08 -13.76 0.90
N TRP A 104 0.50 -12.63 1.27
CA TRP A 104 0.14 -11.88 2.47
C TRP A 104 -0.99 -10.89 2.19
N PHE A 105 -0.92 -10.17 1.08
CA PHE A 105 -2.01 -9.29 0.65
C PHE A 105 -3.31 -10.08 0.46
N GLU A 106 -3.27 -11.26 -0.19
CA GLU A 106 -4.45 -12.11 -0.40
C GLU A 106 -5.18 -12.48 0.91
N LYS A 107 -4.45 -12.63 2.01
CA LYS A 107 -5.05 -12.88 3.33
C LYS A 107 -5.71 -11.64 3.94
N ALA A 108 -5.35 -10.44 3.49
CA ALA A 108 -5.81 -9.18 4.07
C ALA A 108 -6.85 -8.43 3.21
N ILE A 109 -7.06 -8.80 1.94
CA ILE A 109 -7.91 -8.04 1.00
C ILE A 109 -9.39 -7.99 1.39
N SER A 110 -9.87 -8.87 2.26
CA SER A 110 -11.27 -8.83 2.71
C SER A 110 -11.58 -7.60 3.54
N THR A 111 -10.63 -7.09 4.31
CA THR A 111 -10.81 -5.99 5.25
C THR A 111 -9.91 -4.77 4.99
N SER A 112 -8.83 -4.93 4.21
CA SER A 112 -7.85 -3.87 3.98
C SER A 112 -7.84 -3.38 2.53
N ASN A 113 -8.12 -2.07 2.32
CA ASN A 113 -7.95 -1.43 1.03
C ASN A 113 -6.46 -1.24 0.70
N ASP A 114 -5.61 -1.01 1.69
CA ASP A 114 -4.16 -0.93 1.49
C ASP A 114 -3.59 -2.25 0.94
N ALA A 115 -4.09 -3.40 1.43
CA ALA A 115 -3.72 -4.70 0.89
C ALA A 115 -4.22 -4.91 -0.55
N LYS A 116 -5.43 -4.43 -0.88
CA LYS A 116 -5.94 -4.47 -2.26
C LYS A 116 -5.05 -3.68 -3.22
N VAL A 117 -4.61 -2.50 -2.80
CA VAL A 117 -3.70 -1.67 -3.60
C VAL A 117 -2.32 -2.32 -3.73
N GLY A 118 -1.78 -2.89 -2.66
CA GLY A 118 -0.51 -3.65 -2.69
C GLY A 118 -0.57 -4.84 -3.64
N LEU A 119 -1.67 -5.62 -3.59
CA LEU A 119 -1.90 -6.74 -4.49
C LEU A 119 -2.06 -6.27 -5.95
N ALA A 120 -2.76 -5.16 -6.18
CA ALA A 120 -2.90 -4.57 -7.51
C ALA A 120 -1.53 -4.16 -8.09
N ALA A 121 -0.67 -3.51 -7.31
CA ALA A 121 0.68 -3.17 -7.71
C ALA A 121 1.51 -4.41 -8.08
N ALA A 122 1.40 -5.48 -7.29
CA ALA A 122 2.06 -6.76 -7.57
C ALA A 122 1.56 -7.41 -8.88
N TYR A 123 0.28 -7.33 -9.15
CA TYR A 123 -0.30 -7.83 -10.41
C TYR A 123 0.14 -7.00 -11.63
N ILE A 124 0.27 -5.67 -11.50
CA ILE A 124 0.87 -4.84 -12.55
C ILE A 124 2.29 -5.30 -12.86
N GLN A 125 3.11 -5.60 -11.84
CA GLN A 125 4.46 -6.11 -12.04
C GLN A 125 4.47 -7.45 -12.79
N LYS A 126 3.51 -8.35 -12.56
CA LYS A 126 3.35 -9.61 -13.31
C LYS A 126 2.93 -9.35 -14.76
N GLY A 127 1.99 -8.44 -14.98
CA GLY A 127 1.66 -7.85 -16.28
C GLY A 127 0.97 -8.78 -17.28
N SER A 128 0.38 -9.92 -16.87
CA SER A 128 -0.49 -10.67 -17.75
C SER A 128 -1.84 -9.98 -17.91
N LYS A 129 -2.58 -10.26 -18.98
CA LYS A 129 -3.93 -9.69 -19.17
C LYS A 129 -4.84 -10.00 -17.97
N THR A 130 -4.82 -11.25 -17.49
CA THR A 130 -5.59 -11.65 -16.31
C THR A 130 -5.16 -10.90 -15.05
N ASP A 131 -3.85 -10.67 -14.86
CA ASP A 131 -3.37 -9.88 -13.73
C ASP A 131 -3.91 -8.43 -13.80
N LEU A 132 -3.91 -7.81 -15.00
CA LEU A 132 -4.45 -6.46 -15.19
C LEU A 132 -5.97 -6.40 -15.00
N GLU A 133 -6.71 -7.42 -15.42
CA GLU A 133 -8.15 -7.55 -15.13
C GLU A 133 -8.40 -7.65 -13.62
N ASN A 134 -7.55 -8.37 -12.88
CA ASN A 134 -7.62 -8.44 -11.41
C ASN A 134 -7.32 -7.07 -10.75
N VAL A 135 -6.42 -6.26 -11.30
CA VAL A 135 -6.19 -4.88 -10.83
C VAL A 135 -7.46 -4.04 -10.93
N ILE A 136 -8.16 -4.12 -12.09
CA ILE A 136 -9.42 -3.41 -12.29
C ILE A 136 -10.48 -3.88 -11.30
N ASP A 137 -10.57 -5.19 -11.05
CA ASP A 137 -11.50 -5.72 -10.05
C ASP A 137 -11.19 -5.22 -8.63
N LEU A 138 -9.92 -5.25 -8.23
CA LEU A 138 -9.49 -4.80 -6.89
C LEU A 138 -9.72 -3.30 -6.69
N ILE A 139 -9.29 -2.46 -7.64
CA ILE A 139 -9.32 -1.01 -7.47
C ILE A 139 -10.69 -0.46 -7.87
N TYR A 140 -11.14 -0.67 -9.10
CA TYR A 140 -12.35 -0.04 -9.61
C TYR A 140 -13.62 -0.58 -8.95
N LYS A 141 -13.73 -1.92 -8.81
CA LYS A 141 -14.95 -2.50 -8.24
C LYS A 141 -14.90 -2.56 -6.72
N LYS A 142 -13.85 -3.17 -6.12
CA LYS A 142 -13.85 -3.45 -4.67
C LYS A 142 -13.48 -2.24 -3.80
N ILE A 143 -12.63 -1.33 -4.27
CA ILE A 143 -12.36 -0.06 -3.57
C ILE A 143 -13.34 1.00 -4.03
N GLY A 144 -13.46 1.19 -5.35
CA GLY A 144 -14.21 2.28 -5.95
C GLY A 144 -15.71 2.08 -6.06
N GLY A 145 -16.23 0.85 -5.91
CA GLY A 145 -17.66 0.57 -6.08
C GLY A 145 -18.18 0.95 -7.46
N GLU A 146 -17.33 0.83 -8.49
CA GLU A 146 -17.57 1.21 -9.88
C GLU A 146 -17.77 2.72 -10.12
N ASN A 147 -17.44 3.57 -9.12
CA ASN A 147 -17.40 5.01 -9.29
C ASN A 147 -16.04 5.42 -9.88
N PRO A 148 -15.97 6.08 -11.06
CA PRO A 148 -14.71 6.50 -11.67
C PRO A 148 -13.97 7.59 -10.86
N HIS A 149 -14.68 8.32 -10.00
CA HIS A 149 -14.12 9.36 -9.12
C HIS A 149 -14.22 8.94 -7.65
N PHE A 150 -13.92 7.68 -7.34
CA PHE A 150 -13.82 7.21 -5.96
C PHE A 150 -12.61 7.87 -5.26
N HIS A 151 -12.57 7.78 -3.94
CA HIS A 151 -11.39 8.19 -3.19
C HIS A 151 -10.80 7.00 -2.42
N TYR A 152 -9.51 6.78 -2.62
CA TYR A 152 -8.73 5.86 -1.81
C TYR A 152 -8.05 6.62 -0.68
N VAL A 153 -8.39 6.28 0.55
CA VAL A 153 -7.75 6.84 1.75
C VAL A 153 -6.85 5.76 2.34
N PRO A 154 -5.53 5.88 2.23
CA PRO A 154 -4.62 4.92 2.84
C PRO A 154 -4.74 4.96 4.36
N ARG A 155 -4.88 3.80 4.98
CA ARG A 155 -4.88 3.68 6.44
C ARG A 155 -3.47 3.73 7.00
N ARG A 156 -2.50 3.30 6.21
CA ARG A 156 -1.07 3.25 6.57
C ARG A 156 -0.21 3.98 5.53
N ALA A 157 0.98 4.39 5.95
CA ALA A 157 1.94 5.04 5.06
C ALA A 157 2.60 4.02 4.11
N THR A 158 1.82 3.51 3.17
CA THR A 158 2.26 2.52 2.17
C THR A 158 3.05 3.12 1.02
N GLY A 159 3.07 4.45 0.92
CA GLY A 159 3.68 5.18 -0.21
C GLY A 159 2.77 5.26 -1.44
N VAL A 160 1.54 4.74 -1.37
CA VAL A 160 0.55 4.89 -2.46
C VAL A 160 -0.54 5.84 -2.01
N THR A 161 -0.71 6.94 -2.72
CA THR A 161 -1.75 7.95 -2.50
C THR A 161 -3.00 7.65 -3.33
N ASP A 162 -4.05 8.45 -3.15
CA ASP A 162 -5.26 8.41 -3.97
C ASP A 162 -4.94 8.57 -5.47
N ALA A 163 -4.12 9.56 -5.79
CA ALA A 163 -3.70 9.83 -7.16
C ALA A 163 -2.93 8.65 -7.79
N GLU A 164 -2.00 8.04 -7.05
CA GLU A 164 -1.28 6.85 -7.54
C GLU A 164 -2.20 5.65 -7.70
N CYS A 165 -3.21 5.49 -6.84
CA CYS A 165 -4.21 4.43 -6.99
C CYS A 165 -4.97 4.55 -8.33
N HIS A 166 -5.37 5.77 -8.72
CA HIS A 166 -5.99 6.05 -10.01
C HIS A 166 -5.02 5.85 -11.19
N ALA A 167 -3.74 6.20 -11.03
CA ALA A 167 -2.72 5.95 -12.05
C ALA A 167 -2.45 4.44 -12.27
N LEU A 168 -2.46 3.63 -11.21
CA LEU A 168 -2.39 2.17 -11.32
C LEU A 168 -3.59 1.59 -12.07
N LEU A 169 -4.79 2.10 -11.77
CA LEU A 169 -6.02 1.71 -12.46
C LEU A 169 -5.97 2.08 -13.95
N ALA A 170 -5.51 3.30 -14.27
CA ALA A 170 -5.33 3.75 -15.66
C ALA A 170 -4.40 2.80 -16.44
N PHE A 171 -3.26 2.44 -15.85
CA PHE A 171 -2.32 1.51 -16.47
C PHE A 171 -2.96 0.15 -16.77
N ALA A 172 -3.69 -0.40 -15.81
CA ALA A 172 -4.37 -1.66 -15.99
C ALA A 172 -5.46 -1.59 -17.09
N MET A 173 -6.24 -0.50 -17.12
CA MET A 173 -7.28 -0.28 -18.14
C MET A 173 -6.67 -0.17 -19.54
N ALA A 174 -5.58 0.56 -19.72
CA ALA A 174 -4.87 0.64 -21.00
C ALA A 174 -4.34 -0.73 -21.44
N GLY A 175 -3.77 -1.49 -20.52
CA GLY A 175 -3.21 -2.82 -20.82
C GLY A 175 -4.25 -3.87 -21.23
N VAL A 176 -5.55 -3.65 -20.94
CA VAL A 176 -6.65 -4.51 -21.41
C VAL A 176 -7.44 -3.87 -22.56
N GLY A 177 -7.00 -2.72 -23.07
CA GLY A 177 -7.61 -2.05 -24.22
C GLY A 177 -8.79 -1.12 -23.89
N ARG A 178 -8.99 -0.75 -22.62
CA ARG A 178 -9.99 0.23 -22.18
C ARG A 178 -9.39 1.64 -22.22
N ASN A 179 -9.09 2.12 -23.43
CA ASN A 179 -8.24 3.30 -23.64
C ASN A 179 -8.88 4.61 -23.16
N ASP A 180 -10.19 4.81 -23.40
CA ASP A 180 -10.90 6.02 -22.97
C ASP A 180 -10.97 6.09 -21.43
N ASP A 181 -11.27 4.96 -20.79
CA ASP A 181 -11.28 4.86 -19.33
C ASP A 181 -9.88 5.10 -18.73
N ALA A 182 -8.85 4.56 -19.38
CA ALA A 182 -7.46 4.76 -18.95
C ALA A 182 -7.07 6.24 -19.03
N THR A 183 -7.43 6.92 -20.12
CA THR A 183 -7.19 8.36 -20.28
C THR A 183 -7.91 9.17 -19.19
N ALA A 184 -9.18 8.88 -18.93
CA ALA A 184 -9.94 9.56 -17.88
C ALA A 184 -9.31 9.36 -16.49
N GLN A 185 -8.88 8.14 -16.17
CA GLN A 185 -8.28 7.84 -14.88
C GLN A 185 -6.92 8.50 -14.69
N ILE A 186 -6.07 8.59 -15.71
CA ILE A 186 -4.77 9.25 -15.57
C ILE A 186 -4.92 10.79 -15.48
N GLU A 187 -5.86 11.37 -16.18
CA GLU A 187 -6.15 12.80 -16.04
C GLU A 187 -6.70 13.11 -14.63
N TYR A 188 -7.61 12.29 -14.12
CA TYR A 188 -8.08 12.44 -12.75
C TYR A 188 -6.97 12.29 -11.70
N ALA A 189 -6.04 11.35 -11.89
CA ALA A 189 -4.86 11.22 -11.03
C ALA A 189 -3.99 12.50 -11.02
N LYS A 190 -3.85 13.18 -12.17
CA LYS A 190 -3.12 14.46 -12.28
C LYS A 190 -3.86 15.60 -11.59
N GLU A 191 -5.19 15.61 -11.65
CA GLU A 191 -6.03 16.60 -10.94
C GLU A 191 -5.89 16.42 -9.41
N LEU A 192 -5.88 15.18 -8.91
CA LEU A 192 -5.69 14.88 -7.49
C LEU A 192 -4.29 15.25 -6.99
N ASN A 193 -3.30 15.28 -7.86
CA ASN A 193 -1.93 15.70 -7.54
C ASN A 193 -1.38 16.65 -8.62
N PRO A 194 -1.64 17.96 -8.55
CA PRO A 194 -1.13 18.93 -9.51
C PRO A 194 0.41 18.97 -9.62
N GLY A 195 1.12 18.48 -8.60
CA GLY A 195 2.58 18.36 -8.58
C GLY A 195 3.09 17.01 -9.12
N TYR A 196 2.34 16.35 -9.99
CA TYR A 196 2.64 14.98 -10.47
C TYR A 196 3.91 14.86 -11.33
N ALA A 197 4.42 15.94 -11.89
CA ALA A 197 5.61 15.90 -12.75
C ALA A 197 6.80 15.22 -12.04
N SER A 198 7.45 14.30 -12.73
CA SER A 198 8.54 13.45 -12.21
C SER A 198 8.15 12.47 -11.09
N THR A 199 6.87 12.28 -10.84
CA THR A 199 6.34 11.28 -9.90
C THR A 199 5.98 9.96 -10.59
N THR A 200 5.53 8.99 -9.79
CA THR A 200 4.98 7.71 -10.30
C THR A 200 3.79 7.94 -11.24
N ILE A 201 2.95 8.97 -10.97
CA ILE A 201 1.80 9.33 -11.82
C ILE A 201 2.26 9.74 -13.22
N ASP A 202 3.28 10.58 -13.32
CA ASP A 202 3.85 11.01 -14.61
C ASP A 202 4.44 9.82 -15.39
N GLN A 203 5.15 8.93 -14.70
CA GLN A 203 5.73 7.74 -15.31
C GLN A 203 4.65 6.78 -15.82
N LEU A 204 3.63 6.50 -15.02
CA LEU A 204 2.50 5.65 -15.43
C LEU A 204 1.70 6.31 -16.56
N GLY A 205 1.49 7.63 -16.51
CA GLY A 205 0.84 8.38 -17.58
C GLY A 205 1.56 8.23 -18.92
N LYS A 206 2.88 8.38 -18.96
CA LYS A 206 3.68 8.14 -20.17
C LYS A 206 3.56 6.71 -20.69
N MET A 207 3.44 5.72 -19.79
CA MET A 207 3.22 4.33 -20.18
C MET A 207 1.81 4.11 -20.73
N VAL A 208 0.79 4.72 -20.13
CA VAL A 208 -0.58 4.71 -20.66
C VAL A 208 -0.60 5.32 -22.07
N ASP A 209 -0.02 6.50 -22.26
CA ASP A 209 0.07 7.17 -23.56
C ASP A 209 0.76 6.29 -24.63
N PHE A 210 1.77 5.56 -24.24
CA PHE A 210 2.47 4.61 -25.14
C PHE A 210 1.59 3.41 -25.51
N MET A 211 0.78 2.89 -24.60
CA MET A 211 -0.07 1.71 -24.84
C MET A 211 -1.29 1.99 -25.69
N ILE A 212 -1.83 3.23 -25.63
CA ILE A 212 -3.06 3.60 -26.35
C ILE A 212 -2.81 4.16 -27.75
N ARG A 213 -1.55 4.42 -28.15
CA ARG A 213 -1.15 4.83 -29.52
C ARG A 213 -1.00 3.65 -30.48
#